data_e17bd8617c86e024c6df27135a2cc274
#
_entry.id   e17bd8617c86e024c6df27135a2cc274
#
_cell.length_a   1.000
_cell.length_b   1.000
_cell.length_c   1.000
_cell.angle_alpha   90.00
_cell.angle_beta   90.00
_cell.angle_gamma   90.00
#
_symmetry.space_group_name_H-M   'P 1'
#
loop_
_entity.id
_entity.type
_entity.pdbx_description
1 polymer ?
#
loop_
_entity_poly.entity_id
_entity_poly.type
_entity_poly.pdbx_seq_one_letter_code
_entity_poly.pdbx_strand_id
1 'polypeptide(L)'
;MRLTTTTRQYVLPEGHDYFGNCHASTVVALPGGRLRVAWFAGEKEGSGDTAIWLASHEQGRWSPPVRVAWEDGLAHWNPVLHWQAGTLWLFYKVGADVHHWQTRVQLSTDEGASWSAPRPLVPGDSAPRGPVKNKLLVMSNGEWLAPASVEDDRHWDAFVDLSADQGQSWQRAPIPLTHRLPGEHGREALWSGLEQAALWENDLARVFQWDGVIQPSAWESSPGRVHVLMRSTRGALYRSDSDDFGRHWCEAYAVGLPNNNSGVDLVHLGAGRLVLVYNPVTGNWHRRYPLAVACSTDNGEHWQDALCLEQEPGEFSYPAIIADGDTLHVTYTWNRKNIVYCALIFSG
;
A
#
# COMPACT_ATOMS: atom_id res chain seq x y z
N MET A 1 14.08 -5.18 -18.24
CA MET A 1 13.42 -3.87 -18.56
C MET A 1 14.17 -2.78 -17.83
N ARG A 2 14.39 -1.62 -18.45
CA ARG A 2 15.05 -0.47 -17.80
C ARG A 2 14.06 0.68 -17.70
N LEU A 3 14.03 1.35 -16.56
CA LEU A 3 13.16 2.48 -16.29
C LEU A 3 13.97 3.77 -16.14
N THR A 4 13.37 4.88 -16.47
CA THR A 4 13.93 6.21 -16.28
C THR A 4 12.90 7.12 -15.62
N THR A 5 13.34 7.88 -14.61
CA THR A 5 12.52 8.92 -13.98
C THR A 5 12.47 10.14 -14.91
N THR A 6 11.28 10.51 -15.33
CA THR A 6 11.05 11.72 -16.15
C THR A 6 10.68 12.93 -15.31
N THR A 7 10.06 12.68 -14.15
CA THR A 7 9.65 13.72 -13.20
C THR A 7 9.83 13.20 -11.78
N ARG A 8 10.37 14.04 -10.90
CA ARG A 8 10.37 13.86 -9.44
C ARG A 8 9.99 15.18 -8.78
N GLN A 9 8.93 15.16 -8.00
CA GLN A 9 8.38 16.36 -7.34
C GLN A 9 7.96 16.02 -5.90
N TYR A 10 8.08 16.99 -5.00
CA TYR A 10 7.34 16.95 -3.74
C TYR A 10 5.87 17.29 -4.02
N VAL A 11 4.95 16.55 -3.40
CA VAL A 11 3.50 16.84 -3.47
C VAL A 11 3.18 18.10 -2.65
N LEU A 12 3.89 18.31 -1.56
CA LEU A 12 3.75 19.47 -0.69
C LEU A 12 4.92 20.43 -0.88
N PRO A 13 4.72 21.74 -0.71
CA PRO A 13 5.83 22.69 -0.70
C PRO A 13 6.88 22.29 0.34
N GLU A 14 8.15 22.50 0.02
CA GLU A 14 9.23 22.25 0.95
C GLU A 14 9.11 23.18 2.16
N GLY A 15 9.27 22.61 3.37
CA GLY A 15 9.15 23.36 4.60
C GLY A 15 7.72 23.77 4.97
N HIS A 16 6.70 23.12 4.37
CA HIS A 16 5.31 23.38 4.75
C HIS A 16 5.04 23.11 6.24
N ASP A 17 3.99 23.73 6.77
CA ASP A 17 3.53 23.66 8.16
C ASP A 17 2.13 23.07 8.34
N TYR A 18 1.60 22.37 7.32
CA TYR A 18 0.25 21.80 7.38
C TYR A 18 0.09 20.74 8.48
N PHE A 19 1.14 19.98 8.78
CA PHE A 19 1.17 18.90 9.79
C PHE A 19 2.61 18.49 10.11
N GLY A 20 2.78 17.81 11.25
CA GLY A 20 4.11 17.35 11.70
C GLY A 20 4.57 16.04 11.06
N ASN A 21 3.63 15.20 10.62
CA ASN A 21 3.91 13.86 10.13
C ASN A 21 2.90 13.47 9.03
N CYS A 22 3.37 12.83 7.95
CA CYS A 22 2.51 12.28 6.90
C CYS A 22 2.98 10.90 6.44
N HIS A 23 2.06 10.04 5.98
CA HIS A 23 2.41 8.68 5.58
C HIS A 23 1.36 8.03 4.68
N ALA A 24 1.77 6.89 4.05
CA ALA A 24 0.92 5.96 3.31
C ALA A 24 0.08 6.61 2.20
N SER A 25 0.77 7.14 1.20
CA SER A 25 0.11 7.72 0.05
C SER A 25 -0.53 6.67 -0.87
N THR A 26 -1.60 7.11 -1.53
CA THR A 26 -2.26 6.42 -2.64
C THR A 26 -2.38 7.37 -3.81
N VAL A 27 -2.36 6.85 -5.03
CA VAL A 27 -2.47 7.66 -6.26
C VAL A 27 -3.47 7.04 -7.22
N VAL A 28 -4.21 7.88 -7.93
CA VAL A 28 -5.11 7.47 -9.00
C VAL A 28 -5.02 8.46 -10.17
N ALA A 29 -5.08 7.92 -11.39
CA ALA A 29 -5.18 8.72 -12.61
C ALA A 29 -6.66 8.96 -12.96
N LEU A 30 -6.95 10.19 -13.32
CA LEU A 30 -8.25 10.63 -13.83
C LEU A 30 -8.15 10.93 -15.33
N PRO A 31 -9.27 11.00 -16.07
CA PRO A 31 -9.26 11.35 -17.48
C PRO A 31 -8.51 12.66 -17.75
N GLY A 32 -7.74 12.70 -18.84
CA GLY A 32 -6.96 13.89 -19.23
C GLY A 32 -5.62 14.04 -18.51
N GLY A 33 -5.05 12.95 -17.96
CA GLY A 33 -3.71 12.94 -17.33
C GLY A 33 -3.64 13.67 -15.99
N ARG A 34 -4.79 13.89 -15.36
CA ARG A 34 -4.88 14.46 -14.00
C ARG A 34 -4.70 13.37 -12.96
N LEU A 35 -4.06 13.71 -11.85
CA LEU A 35 -3.86 12.77 -10.74
C LEU A 35 -4.53 13.27 -9.46
N ARG A 36 -4.91 12.33 -8.61
CA ARG A 36 -5.26 12.58 -7.21
C ARG A 36 -4.35 11.72 -6.34
N VAL A 37 -3.79 12.35 -5.33
CA VAL A 37 -2.95 11.68 -4.33
C VAL A 37 -3.55 11.97 -2.97
N ALA A 38 -3.75 10.92 -2.17
CA ALA A 38 -4.20 11.06 -0.79
C ALA A 38 -3.21 10.35 0.16
N TRP A 39 -3.14 10.82 1.39
CA TRP A 39 -2.30 10.28 2.47
C TRP A 39 -2.94 10.60 3.82
N PHE A 40 -2.49 9.95 4.88
CA PHE A 40 -2.85 10.41 6.22
C PHE A 40 -1.77 11.33 6.80
N ALA A 41 -2.19 12.32 7.60
CA ALA A 41 -1.29 13.24 8.26
C ALA A 41 -1.90 13.88 9.52
N GLY A 42 -1.03 14.19 10.48
CA GLY A 42 -1.32 14.84 11.75
C GLY A 42 -0.04 15.19 12.49
N GLU A 43 -0.08 15.34 13.81
CA GLU A 43 1.11 15.59 14.62
C GLU A 43 2.05 14.37 14.56
N LYS A 44 1.51 13.17 14.77
CA LYS A 44 2.21 11.88 14.62
C LYS A 44 1.23 10.79 14.23
N GLU A 45 1.73 9.68 13.69
CA GLU A 45 0.93 8.51 13.37
C GLU A 45 0.16 8.00 14.59
N GLY A 46 -1.15 7.77 14.45
CA GLY A 46 -2.02 7.28 15.50
C GLY A 46 -2.50 8.34 16.49
N SER A 47 -2.13 9.62 16.33
CA SER A 47 -2.72 10.68 17.15
C SER A 47 -4.14 11.00 16.68
N GLY A 48 -4.99 11.45 17.62
CA GLY A 48 -6.40 11.75 17.35
C GLY A 48 -6.66 12.93 16.42
N ASP A 49 -5.61 13.62 15.97
CA ASP A 49 -5.67 14.72 14.99
C ASP A 49 -5.30 14.24 13.57
N THR A 50 -4.91 12.95 13.40
CA THR A 50 -4.63 12.44 12.06
C THR A 50 -5.88 12.44 11.21
N ALA A 51 -5.76 12.96 9.99
CA ALA A 51 -6.81 13.09 9.00
C ALA A 51 -6.34 12.55 7.65
N ILE A 52 -7.27 12.34 6.73
CA ILE A 52 -6.95 12.06 5.34
C ILE A 52 -6.88 13.39 4.57
N TRP A 53 -5.77 13.56 3.88
CA TRP A 53 -5.47 14.72 3.04
C TRP A 53 -5.38 14.30 1.58
N LEU A 54 -5.70 15.23 0.69
CA LEU A 54 -5.71 15.02 -0.76
C LEU A 54 -5.08 16.22 -1.45
N ALA A 55 -4.28 15.95 -2.49
CA ALA A 55 -3.80 16.96 -3.44
C ALA A 55 -4.10 16.50 -4.88
N SER A 56 -4.33 17.49 -5.73
CA SER A 56 -4.58 17.34 -7.16
C SER A 56 -3.34 17.71 -7.95
N HIS A 57 -3.02 16.92 -8.98
CA HIS A 57 -1.98 17.27 -9.95
C HIS A 57 -2.62 17.56 -11.30
N GLU A 58 -2.44 18.78 -11.76
CA GLU A 58 -3.00 19.26 -13.02
C GLU A 58 -1.99 20.20 -13.72
N GLN A 59 -1.82 20.04 -15.02
CA GLN A 59 -0.91 20.85 -15.82
C GLN A 59 0.53 20.93 -15.23
N GLY A 60 1.02 19.82 -14.70
CA GLY A 60 2.37 19.72 -14.12
C GLY A 60 2.55 20.32 -12.73
N ARG A 61 1.47 20.70 -12.04
CA ARG A 61 1.51 21.36 -10.72
C ARG A 61 0.61 20.66 -9.71
N TRP A 62 1.05 20.64 -8.46
CA TRP A 62 0.27 20.20 -7.31
C TRP A 62 -0.56 21.34 -6.73
N SER A 63 -1.80 21.04 -6.37
CA SER A 63 -2.63 21.95 -5.57
C SER A 63 -2.13 22.00 -4.12
N PRO A 64 -2.48 23.05 -3.34
CA PRO A 64 -2.43 22.95 -1.90
C PRO A 64 -3.22 21.72 -1.41
N PRO A 65 -2.78 21.05 -0.33
CA PRO A 65 -3.49 19.90 0.22
C PRO A 65 -4.79 20.35 0.88
N VAL A 66 -5.83 19.51 0.76
CA VAL A 66 -7.11 19.71 1.45
C VAL A 66 -7.40 18.50 2.34
N ARG A 67 -7.96 18.75 3.50
CA ARG A 67 -8.41 17.71 4.42
C ARG A 67 -9.77 17.18 3.95
N VAL A 68 -9.86 15.88 3.62
CA VAL A 68 -11.05 15.27 3.01
C VAL A 68 -11.82 14.33 3.93
N ALA A 69 -11.14 13.78 4.96
CA ALA A 69 -11.79 12.97 5.98
C ALA A 69 -11.10 13.15 7.33
N TRP A 70 -11.88 13.40 8.37
CA TRP A 70 -11.43 13.49 9.77
C TRP A 70 -12.60 13.34 10.73
N GLU A 71 -12.30 12.88 11.94
CA GLU A 71 -13.21 12.84 13.08
C GLU A 71 -12.37 13.18 14.32
N ASP A 72 -12.77 14.20 15.07
CA ASP A 72 -11.99 14.70 16.19
C ASP A 72 -11.78 13.62 17.26
N GLY A 73 -10.53 13.46 17.69
CA GLY A 73 -10.16 12.46 18.70
C GLY A 73 -9.96 11.04 18.17
N LEU A 74 -10.20 10.78 16.88
CA LEU A 74 -9.96 9.48 16.24
C LEU A 74 -8.89 9.56 15.16
N ALA A 75 -7.96 8.63 15.21
CA ALA A 75 -6.93 8.55 14.20
C ALA A 75 -7.46 8.00 12.86
N HIS A 76 -6.93 8.53 11.77
CA HIS A 76 -7.22 8.11 10.40
C HIS A 76 -5.95 7.60 9.73
N TRP A 77 -6.04 6.47 8.96
CA TRP A 77 -4.90 5.83 8.32
C TRP A 77 -5.21 5.32 6.93
N ASN A 78 -4.14 5.04 6.18
CA ASN A 78 -4.08 4.23 4.97
C ASN A 78 -5.22 4.51 3.98
N PRO A 79 -5.32 5.72 3.42
CA PRO A 79 -6.29 5.99 2.37
C PRO A 79 -5.99 5.14 1.13
N VAL A 80 -7.05 4.73 0.45
CA VAL A 80 -6.98 4.09 -0.87
C VAL A 80 -7.95 4.81 -1.79
N LEU A 81 -7.44 5.36 -2.88
CA LEU A 81 -8.24 5.97 -3.93
C LEU A 81 -8.53 4.94 -5.03
N HIS A 82 -9.74 5.01 -5.57
CA HIS A 82 -10.16 4.23 -6.73
C HIS A 82 -11.05 5.07 -7.63
N TRP A 83 -10.76 5.09 -8.93
CA TRP A 83 -11.56 5.79 -9.92
C TRP A 83 -12.27 4.79 -10.82
N GLN A 84 -13.60 4.88 -10.87
CA GLN A 84 -14.40 4.06 -11.77
C GLN A 84 -15.69 4.74 -12.19
N ALA A 85 -16.02 4.68 -13.47
CA ALA A 85 -17.27 5.15 -14.06
C ALA A 85 -17.66 6.59 -13.63
N GLY A 86 -16.70 7.51 -13.60
CA GLY A 86 -16.95 8.92 -13.24
C GLY A 86 -17.04 9.17 -11.73
N THR A 87 -16.78 8.16 -10.91
CA THR A 87 -16.80 8.27 -9.45
C THR A 87 -15.43 8.01 -8.86
N LEU A 88 -14.99 8.91 -8.00
CA LEU A 88 -13.80 8.75 -7.17
C LEU A 88 -14.21 8.20 -5.80
N TRP A 89 -13.66 7.04 -5.46
CA TRP A 89 -13.87 6.37 -4.19
C TRP A 89 -12.68 6.64 -3.29
N LEU A 90 -12.94 6.97 -2.03
CA LEU A 90 -11.94 7.09 -0.99
C LEU A 90 -12.28 6.10 0.13
N PHE A 91 -11.44 5.10 0.31
CA PHE A 91 -11.45 4.18 1.44
C PHE A 91 -10.38 4.60 2.43
N TYR A 92 -10.65 4.51 3.72
CA TYR A 92 -9.67 4.82 4.76
C TYR A 92 -10.02 4.12 6.07
N LYS A 93 -9.05 4.02 6.96
CA LYS A 93 -9.21 3.42 8.28
C LYS A 93 -9.43 4.48 9.34
N VAL A 94 -10.32 4.20 10.27
CA VAL A 94 -10.63 5.06 11.43
C VAL A 94 -10.72 4.21 12.69
N GLY A 95 -10.04 4.59 13.75
CA GLY A 95 -10.12 3.90 15.03
C GLY A 95 -9.16 4.46 16.08
N ALA A 96 -9.16 3.86 17.26
CA ALA A 96 -8.23 4.22 18.32
C ALA A 96 -6.81 3.67 18.03
N ASP A 97 -6.73 2.53 17.37
CA ASP A 97 -5.50 1.82 17.02
C ASP A 97 -5.70 0.89 15.81
N VAL A 98 -4.63 0.25 15.36
CA VAL A 98 -4.63 -0.63 14.18
C VAL A 98 -5.38 -1.96 14.40
N HIS A 99 -5.55 -2.38 15.65
CA HIS A 99 -6.27 -3.62 15.99
C HIS A 99 -7.80 -3.44 15.92
N HIS A 100 -8.27 -2.19 16.15
CA HIS A 100 -9.70 -1.87 16.27
C HIS A 100 -10.20 -0.91 15.18
N TRP A 101 -9.39 -0.61 14.17
CA TRP A 101 -9.82 0.29 13.12
C TRP A 101 -10.90 -0.30 12.21
N GLN A 102 -11.76 0.56 11.72
CA GLN A 102 -12.82 0.22 10.77
C GLN A 102 -12.58 0.92 9.43
N THR A 103 -13.04 0.29 8.36
CA THR A 103 -12.99 0.91 7.03
C THR A 103 -14.19 1.83 6.83
N ARG A 104 -13.92 3.07 6.48
CA ARG A 104 -14.89 4.05 5.99
C ARG A 104 -14.73 4.23 4.50
N VAL A 105 -15.83 4.61 3.83
CA VAL A 105 -15.83 4.94 2.42
C VAL A 105 -16.62 6.22 2.17
N GLN A 106 -16.10 7.08 1.29
CA GLN A 106 -16.71 8.28 0.77
C GLN A 106 -16.62 8.29 -0.75
N LEU A 107 -17.57 8.93 -1.41
CA LEU A 107 -17.66 9.03 -2.86
C LEU A 107 -17.64 10.49 -3.29
N SER A 108 -16.99 10.73 -4.43
CA SER A 108 -17.01 12.03 -5.10
C SER A 108 -17.36 11.82 -6.57
N THR A 109 -18.29 12.61 -7.07
CA THR A 109 -18.69 12.66 -8.49
C THR A 109 -18.13 13.88 -9.22
N ASP A 110 -17.34 14.69 -8.52
CA ASP A 110 -16.69 15.91 -9.02
C ASP A 110 -15.15 15.84 -8.82
N GLU A 111 -14.61 14.63 -8.95
CA GLU A 111 -13.17 14.35 -8.97
C GLU A 111 -12.43 14.76 -7.68
N GLY A 112 -13.11 14.71 -6.54
CA GLY A 112 -12.53 14.99 -5.22
C GLY A 112 -12.74 16.42 -4.74
N ALA A 113 -13.51 17.25 -5.45
CA ALA A 113 -13.83 18.61 -5.00
C ALA A 113 -14.84 18.59 -3.84
N SER A 114 -15.78 17.67 -3.85
CA SER A 114 -16.69 17.39 -2.74
C SER A 114 -16.87 15.89 -2.50
N TRP A 115 -17.29 15.53 -1.30
CA TRP A 115 -17.40 14.13 -0.86
C TRP A 115 -18.74 13.85 -0.20
N SER A 116 -19.26 12.65 -0.41
CA SER A 116 -20.42 12.15 0.35
C SER A 116 -20.11 12.06 1.84
N ALA A 117 -21.14 11.96 2.68
CA ALA A 117 -20.93 11.58 4.07
C ALA A 117 -20.21 10.22 4.17
N PRO A 118 -19.29 10.05 5.14
CA PRO A 118 -18.62 8.79 5.36
C PRO A 118 -19.59 7.72 5.82
N ARG A 119 -19.41 6.49 5.32
CA ARG A 119 -20.17 5.32 5.75
C ARG A 119 -19.24 4.13 6.04
N PRO A 120 -19.61 3.20 6.92
CA PRO A 120 -18.89 1.93 7.06
C PRO A 120 -18.84 1.20 5.71
N LEU A 121 -17.74 0.50 5.42
CA LEU A 121 -17.65 -0.34 4.22
C LEU A 121 -18.73 -1.44 4.24
N VAL A 122 -18.84 -2.13 5.37
CA VAL A 122 -19.87 -3.15 5.60
C VAL A 122 -20.71 -2.71 6.79
N PRO A 123 -21.98 -2.29 6.59
CA PRO A 123 -22.85 -1.90 7.68
C PRO A 123 -23.03 -3.01 8.69
N GLY A 124 -22.87 -2.69 9.98
CA GLY A 124 -23.02 -3.64 11.09
C GLY A 124 -21.81 -4.54 11.35
N ASP A 125 -20.76 -4.49 10.53
CA ASP A 125 -19.51 -5.19 10.77
C ASP A 125 -18.46 -4.23 11.36
N SER A 126 -17.95 -4.54 12.54
CA SER A 126 -16.89 -3.77 13.21
C SER A 126 -15.50 -4.35 13.00
N ALA A 127 -15.38 -5.50 12.34
CA ALA A 127 -14.09 -6.12 12.07
C ALA A 127 -13.29 -5.31 11.01
N PRO A 128 -11.95 -5.41 10.97
CA PRO A 128 -11.14 -4.88 9.90
C PRO A 128 -11.59 -5.40 8.54
N ARG A 129 -11.77 -4.50 7.57
CA ARG A 129 -12.19 -4.79 6.19
C ARG A 129 -11.24 -4.12 5.20
N GLY A 130 -11.24 -4.57 3.93
CA GLY A 130 -10.41 -3.97 2.87
C GLY A 130 -10.96 -2.65 2.34
N PRO A 131 -10.24 -1.94 1.45
CA PRO A 131 -8.81 -2.15 1.22
C PRO A 131 -7.95 -1.53 2.33
N VAL A 132 -6.71 -1.99 2.45
CA VAL A 132 -5.71 -1.37 3.32
C VAL A 132 -4.43 -1.11 2.53
N LYS A 133 -3.96 0.12 2.52
CA LYS A 133 -2.71 0.61 1.90
C LYS A 133 -2.70 0.48 0.37
N ASN A 134 -2.98 -0.70 -0.19
CA ASN A 134 -2.85 -0.96 -1.61
C ASN A 134 -4.20 -0.85 -2.34
N LYS A 135 -4.11 -0.49 -3.62
CA LYS A 135 -5.28 -0.23 -4.48
C LYS A 135 -6.17 -1.45 -4.68
N LEU A 136 -7.44 -1.20 -5.00
CA LEU A 136 -8.36 -2.22 -5.48
C LEU A 136 -7.90 -2.77 -6.84
N LEU A 137 -8.19 -4.05 -7.05
CA LEU A 137 -8.12 -4.70 -8.35
C LEU A 137 -9.55 -4.89 -8.89
N VAL A 138 -9.83 -4.36 -10.07
CA VAL A 138 -11.01 -4.74 -10.84
C VAL A 138 -10.62 -5.91 -11.72
N MET A 139 -11.21 -7.07 -11.46
CA MET A 139 -10.88 -8.31 -12.16
C MET A 139 -11.60 -8.41 -13.51
N SER A 140 -11.15 -9.31 -14.36
CA SER A 140 -11.67 -9.48 -15.72
C SER A 140 -13.15 -9.86 -15.79
N ASN A 141 -13.71 -10.44 -14.72
CA ASN A 141 -15.14 -10.71 -14.57
C ASN A 141 -15.95 -9.51 -14.07
N GLY A 142 -15.31 -8.35 -13.84
CA GLY A 142 -15.93 -7.11 -13.32
C GLY A 142 -16.08 -7.05 -11.81
N GLU A 143 -15.75 -8.09 -11.07
CA GLU A 143 -15.74 -8.07 -9.60
C GLU A 143 -14.54 -7.26 -9.08
N TRP A 144 -14.70 -6.68 -7.90
CA TRP A 144 -13.66 -5.95 -7.21
C TRP A 144 -12.99 -6.81 -6.14
N LEU A 145 -11.69 -6.72 -6.06
CA LEU A 145 -10.89 -7.31 -5.01
C LEU A 145 -10.20 -6.19 -4.21
N ALA A 146 -10.50 -6.10 -2.92
CA ALA A 146 -9.94 -5.14 -1.98
C ALA A 146 -8.94 -5.86 -1.07
N PRO A 147 -7.62 -5.65 -1.27
CA PRO A 147 -6.59 -6.27 -0.43
C PRO A 147 -6.68 -5.74 1.01
N ALA A 148 -6.54 -6.63 1.99
CA ALA A 148 -6.72 -6.28 3.38
C ALA A 148 -5.86 -7.11 4.33
N SER A 149 -5.82 -6.70 5.59
CA SER A 149 -5.16 -7.43 6.67
C SER A 149 -5.84 -7.20 8.01
N VAL A 150 -5.63 -8.15 8.92
CA VAL A 150 -5.91 -8.05 10.34
C VAL A 150 -4.58 -8.09 11.10
N GLU A 151 -4.46 -7.26 12.10
CA GLU A 151 -3.32 -7.20 12.99
C GLU A 151 -3.84 -7.42 14.40
N ASP A 152 -3.56 -8.57 15.01
CA ASP A 152 -3.85 -8.83 16.42
C ASP A 152 -2.60 -8.69 17.29
N ASP A 153 -2.67 -9.11 18.55
CA ASP A 153 -1.55 -8.98 19.50
C ASP A 153 -0.31 -9.80 19.13
N ARG A 154 -0.42 -10.79 18.22
CA ARG A 154 0.63 -11.74 17.87
C ARG A 154 0.75 -12.04 16.38
N HIS A 155 -0.37 -11.99 15.66
CA HIS A 155 -0.44 -12.45 14.28
C HIS A 155 -0.85 -11.32 13.35
N TRP A 156 -0.27 -11.37 12.17
CA TRP A 156 -0.64 -10.55 11.04
C TRP A 156 -1.15 -11.45 9.94
N ASP A 157 -2.44 -11.31 9.62
CA ASP A 157 -3.13 -12.14 8.65
C ASP A 157 -3.64 -11.31 7.47
N ALA A 158 -3.27 -11.71 6.27
CA ALA A 158 -3.78 -11.12 5.06
C ALA A 158 -5.10 -11.79 4.63
N PHE A 159 -5.95 -11.01 4.01
CA PHE A 159 -7.16 -11.47 3.35
C PHE A 159 -7.52 -10.53 2.19
N VAL A 160 -8.54 -10.89 1.43
CA VAL A 160 -9.15 -9.99 0.47
C VAL A 160 -10.65 -9.88 0.75
N ASP A 161 -11.22 -8.72 0.48
CA ASP A 161 -12.67 -8.54 0.37
C ASP A 161 -13.07 -8.51 -1.11
N LEU A 162 -14.04 -9.32 -1.49
CA LEU A 162 -14.57 -9.44 -2.85
C LEU A 162 -15.94 -8.77 -2.94
N SER A 163 -16.17 -8.02 -4.00
CA SER A 163 -17.47 -7.40 -4.30
C SER A 163 -17.87 -7.71 -5.74
N ALA A 164 -19.03 -8.36 -5.89
CA ALA A 164 -19.64 -8.65 -7.18
C ALA A 164 -20.60 -7.56 -7.68
N ASP A 165 -20.85 -6.54 -6.86
CA ASP A 165 -21.85 -5.50 -7.04
C ASP A 165 -21.26 -4.07 -6.96
N GLN A 166 -20.00 -3.94 -7.36
CA GLN A 166 -19.28 -2.66 -7.41
C GLN A 166 -19.24 -1.93 -6.06
N GLY A 167 -18.91 -2.68 -4.99
CA GLY A 167 -18.66 -2.12 -3.65
C GLY A 167 -19.90 -1.90 -2.79
N GLN A 168 -21.07 -2.48 -3.16
CA GLN A 168 -22.26 -2.42 -2.33
C GLN A 168 -22.24 -3.49 -1.22
N SER A 169 -21.76 -4.68 -1.54
CA SER A 169 -21.55 -5.76 -0.56
C SER A 169 -20.17 -6.38 -0.72
N TRP A 170 -19.67 -7.00 0.36
CA TRP A 170 -18.33 -7.52 0.42
C TRP A 170 -18.26 -8.87 1.13
N GLN A 171 -17.55 -9.81 0.53
CA GLN A 171 -17.28 -11.13 1.08
C GLN A 171 -15.79 -11.30 1.34
N ARG A 172 -15.42 -11.69 2.57
CA ARG A 172 -14.03 -11.95 2.94
C ARG A 172 -13.57 -13.30 2.44
N ALA A 173 -12.35 -13.34 1.86
CA ALA A 173 -11.62 -14.55 1.53
C ALA A 173 -10.23 -14.50 2.21
N PRO A 174 -9.93 -15.37 3.18
CA PRO A 174 -8.66 -15.39 3.88
C PRO A 174 -7.53 -15.92 2.99
N ILE A 175 -6.31 -15.41 3.23
CA ILE A 175 -5.08 -15.92 2.64
C ILE A 175 -4.39 -16.77 3.70
N PRO A 176 -4.31 -18.11 3.55
CA PRO A 176 -3.76 -18.98 4.57
C PRO A 176 -2.26 -18.71 4.82
N LEU A 177 -1.86 -18.75 6.07
CA LEU A 177 -0.46 -18.71 6.50
C LEU A 177 -0.29 -19.55 7.75
N THR A 178 0.67 -20.47 7.76
CA THR A 178 1.09 -21.16 8.98
C THR A 178 1.99 -20.25 9.80
N HIS A 179 1.51 -19.83 10.97
CA HIS A 179 2.28 -19.00 11.88
C HIS A 179 3.40 -19.77 12.58
N ARG A 180 4.48 -19.07 12.85
CA ARG A 180 5.60 -19.58 13.64
C ARG A 180 5.24 -19.61 15.11
N LEU A 181 5.74 -20.61 15.81
CA LEU A 181 5.59 -20.67 17.26
C LEU A 181 6.44 -19.55 17.92
N PRO A 182 6.04 -19.08 19.13
CA PRO A 182 6.85 -18.14 19.88
C PRO A 182 8.28 -18.64 20.06
N GLY A 183 9.27 -17.86 19.66
CA GLY A 183 10.69 -18.22 19.70
C GLY A 183 11.26 -18.88 18.43
N GLU A 184 10.41 -19.25 17.47
CA GLU A 184 10.83 -19.74 16.14
C GLU A 184 11.06 -18.62 15.11
N HIS A 185 11.09 -17.38 15.57
CA HIS A 185 11.43 -16.26 14.70
C HIS A 185 12.77 -16.49 14.04
N GLY A 186 12.80 -16.49 12.72
CA GLY A 186 14.00 -16.74 11.94
C GLY A 186 15.11 -15.79 12.37
N ARG A 187 16.04 -16.29 13.15
CA ARG A 187 17.14 -15.53 13.75
C ARG A 187 17.94 -14.77 12.68
N GLU A 188 18.06 -15.36 11.49
CA GLU A 188 18.85 -14.83 10.38
C GLU A 188 18.31 -13.48 9.84
N ALA A 189 17.00 -13.34 9.67
CA ALA A 189 16.39 -12.10 9.19
C ALA A 189 16.43 -10.95 10.19
N LEU A 190 16.64 -11.25 11.48
CA LEU A 190 16.68 -10.32 12.59
C LEU A 190 18.09 -9.85 12.91
N TRP A 191 19.06 -10.76 12.78
CA TRP A 191 20.44 -10.50 13.18
C TRP A 191 21.08 -9.39 12.35
N SER A 192 20.83 -9.31 11.06
CA SER A 192 21.47 -8.29 10.22
C SER A 192 21.10 -6.87 10.64
N GLY A 193 19.85 -6.62 11.05
CA GLY A 193 19.41 -5.33 11.56
C GLY A 193 19.98 -5.00 12.92
N LEU A 194 20.03 -6.00 13.82
CA LEU A 194 20.62 -5.85 15.17
C LEU A 194 22.14 -5.62 15.11
N GLU A 195 22.84 -6.39 14.31
CA GLU A 195 24.29 -6.26 14.13
C GLU A 195 24.68 -4.90 13.54
N GLN A 196 23.88 -4.37 12.66
CA GLN A 196 24.11 -3.08 12.00
C GLN A 196 23.57 -1.88 12.79
N ALA A 197 22.88 -2.11 13.93
CA ALA A 197 22.16 -1.09 14.69
C ALA A 197 21.23 -0.23 13.79
N ALA A 198 20.64 -0.82 12.77
CA ALA A 198 19.89 -0.16 11.70
C ALA A 198 18.39 -0.46 11.73
N LEU A 199 17.87 -0.91 12.88
CA LEU A 199 16.44 -1.18 13.05
C LEU A 199 15.67 0.13 13.08
N TRP A 200 14.54 0.15 12.40
CA TRP A 200 13.54 1.22 12.47
C TRP A 200 12.88 1.27 13.84
N GLU A 201 12.55 0.11 14.41
CA GLU A 201 12.03 -0.05 15.76
C GLU A 201 13.15 -0.61 16.66
N ASN A 202 13.43 0.06 17.76
CA ASN A 202 14.49 -0.31 18.68
C ASN A 202 13.99 -1.09 19.90
N ASP A 203 12.67 -1.15 20.12
CA ASP A 203 12.09 -2.01 21.14
C ASP A 203 12.03 -3.46 20.63
N LEU A 204 12.97 -4.27 21.12
CA LEU A 204 13.07 -5.68 20.73
C LEU A 204 11.82 -6.49 21.08
N ALA A 205 11.09 -6.12 22.12
CA ALA A 205 9.83 -6.78 22.44
C ALA A 205 8.81 -6.57 21.31
N ARG A 206 8.77 -5.37 20.72
CA ARG A 206 7.95 -5.07 19.56
C ARG A 206 8.45 -5.72 18.29
N VAL A 207 9.76 -5.69 18.03
CA VAL A 207 10.35 -6.33 16.85
C VAL A 207 9.99 -7.81 16.76
N PHE A 208 9.89 -8.49 17.90
CA PHE A 208 9.58 -9.93 17.99
C PHE A 208 8.11 -10.24 18.33
N GLN A 209 7.26 -9.24 18.48
CA GLN A 209 5.90 -9.42 18.93
C GLN A 209 5.04 -10.15 17.92
N TRP A 210 5.17 -9.80 16.63
CA TRP A 210 4.27 -10.27 15.58
C TRP A 210 4.92 -11.26 14.62
N ASP A 211 4.14 -12.22 14.16
CA ASP A 211 4.47 -13.08 13.04
C ASP A 211 3.37 -13.01 11.98
N GLY A 212 3.74 -12.81 10.72
CA GLY A 212 2.77 -12.86 9.64
C GLY A 212 3.06 -12.01 8.42
N VAL A 213 1.99 -11.81 7.64
CA VAL A 213 1.97 -11.08 6.37
C VAL A 213 0.79 -10.13 6.33
N ILE A 214 0.99 -8.92 5.80
CA ILE A 214 -0.06 -7.91 5.67
C ILE A 214 0.06 -7.10 4.39
N GLN A 215 -0.97 -6.29 4.12
CA GLN A 215 -1.03 -5.28 3.07
C GLN A 215 -0.76 -5.87 1.67
N PRO A 216 -1.57 -6.83 1.21
CA PRO A 216 -1.41 -7.42 -0.11
C PRO A 216 -1.46 -6.36 -1.22
N SER A 217 -0.62 -6.52 -2.25
CA SER A 217 -0.74 -5.84 -3.54
C SER A 217 -1.14 -6.89 -4.57
N ALA A 218 -2.28 -6.71 -5.23
CA ALA A 218 -2.94 -7.74 -6.03
C ALA A 218 -2.80 -7.49 -7.53
N TRP A 219 -2.75 -8.58 -8.32
CA TRP A 219 -2.87 -8.53 -9.78
C TRP A 219 -3.56 -9.79 -10.32
N GLU A 220 -4.17 -9.67 -11.50
CA GLU A 220 -4.72 -10.79 -12.27
C GLU A 220 -3.84 -11.03 -13.48
N SER A 221 -3.26 -12.23 -13.61
CA SER A 221 -2.37 -12.57 -14.72
C SER A 221 -3.11 -13.09 -15.96
N SER A 222 -4.22 -13.77 -15.74
CA SER A 222 -5.19 -14.21 -16.73
C SER A 222 -6.55 -14.37 -16.04
N PRO A 223 -7.66 -14.42 -16.78
CA PRO A 223 -8.99 -14.50 -16.18
C PRO A 223 -9.11 -15.55 -15.09
N GLY A 224 -9.43 -15.09 -13.87
CA GLY A 224 -9.57 -15.90 -12.66
C GLY A 224 -8.27 -16.25 -11.93
N ARG A 225 -7.10 -16.05 -12.55
CA ARG A 225 -5.81 -16.30 -11.90
C ARG A 225 -5.29 -15.03 -11.24
N VAL A 226 -5.53 -14.92 -9.95
CA VAL A 226 -5.22 -13.75 -9.14
C VAL A 226 -4.06 -14.07 -8.20
N HIS A 227 -3.20 -13.10 -8.00
CA HIS A 227 -2.00 -13.22 -7.19
C HIS A 227 -1.91 -12.03 -6.24
N VAL A 228 -1.26 -12.23 -5.11
CA VAL A 228 -0.90 -11.16 -4.18
C VAL A 228 0.56 -11.24 -3.77
N LEU A 229 1.18 -10.08 -3.60
CA LEU A 229 2.49 -9.94 -3.00
C LEU A 229 2.35 -9.13 -1.70
N MET A 230 2.95 -9.61 -0.61
CA MET A 230 2.73 -9.10 0.74
C MET A 230 4.03 -8.82 1.46
N ARG A 231 4.06 -7.76 2.28
CA ARG A 231 5.13 -7.57 3.26
C ARG A 231 5.00 -8.60 4.38
N SER A 232 6.12 -8.90 5.02
CA SER A 232 6.15 -9.85 6.12
C SER A 232 7.06 -9.42 7.26
N THR A 233 6.88 -10.02 8.42
CA THR A 233 7.80 -9.96 9.55
C THR A 233 9.00 -10.91 9.38
N ARG A 234 9.05 -11.67 8.28
CA ARG A 234 9.94 -12.82 8.07
C ARG A 234 11.14 -12.53 7.17
N GLY A 235 11.41 -11.24 6.87
CA GLY A 235 12.59 -10.80 6.12
C GLY A 235 12.51 -10.98 4.60
N ALA A 236 11.42 -11.50 4.07
CA ALA A 236 11.17 -11.69 2.65
C ALA A 236 9.75 -11.25 2.28
N LEU A 237 9.51 -10.92 1.02
CA LEU A 237 8.15 -10.80 0.51
C LEU A 237 7.51 -12.18 0.41
N TYR A 238 6.19 -12.23 0.64
CA TYR A 238 5.36 -13.42 0.54
C TYR A 238 4.36 -13.28 -0.59
N ARG A 239 4.06 -14.39 -1.26
CA ARG A 239 3.08 -14.48 -2.33
C ARG A 239 2.03 -15.52 -1.99
N SER A 240 0.82 -15.32 -2.50
CA SER A 240 -0.22 -16.33 -2.56
C SER A 240 -0.96 -16.21 -3.88
N ASP A 241 -1.51 -17.31 -4.36
CA ASP A 241 -2.14 -17.45 -5.66
C ASP A 241 -3.54 -18.05 -5.53
N SER A 242 -4.45 -17.60 -6.40
CA SER A 242 -5.83 -18.07 -6.53
C SER A 242 -6.14 -18.35 -8.00
N ASP A 243 -6.89 -19.43 -8.28
CA ASP A 243 -7.35 -19.80 -9.62
C ASP A 243 -8.87 -19.59 -9.82
N ASP A 244 -9.55 -18.92 -8.87
CA ASP A 244 -11.00 -18.75 -8.84
C ASP A 244 -11.46 -17.33 -8.48
N PHE A 245 -10.79 -16.32 -9.04
CA PHE A 245 -11.07 -14.91 -8.79
C PHE A 245 -10.90 -14.49 -7.33
N GLY A 246 -9.91 -15.05 -6.62
CA GLY A 246 -9.59 -14.68 -5.26
C GLY A 246 -10.50 -15.26 -4.17
N ARG A 247 -11.33 -16.26 -4.49
CA ARG A 247 -12.23 -16.89 -3.52
C ARG A 247 -11.50 -17.87 -2.61
N HIS A 248 -10.55 -18.62 -3.18
CA HIS A 248 -9.67 -19.52 -2.44
C HIS A 248 -8.22 -19.22 -2.80
N TRP A 249 -7.35 -19.31 -1.82
CA TRP A 249 -5.94 -18.98 -1.92
C TRP A 249 -5.06 -20.14 -1.47
N CYS A 250 -3.94 -20.35 -2.13
CA CYS A 250 -2.92 -21.26 -1.61
C CYS A 250 -2.30 -20.68 -0.33
N GLU A 251 -1.63 -21.51 0.47
CA GLU A 251 -0.85 -21.03 1.61
C GLU A 251 0.24 -20.04 1.12
N ALA A 252 0.37 -18.92 1.84
CA ALA A 252 1.34 -17.90 1.49
C ALA A 252 2.77 -18.42 1.65
N TYR A 253 3.61 -18.17 0.66
CA TYR A 253 4.99 -18.65 0.58
C TYR A 253 5.97 -17.50 0.30
N ALA A 254 7.20 -17.66 0.80
CA ALA A 254 8.25 -16.67 0.58
C ALA A 254 8.72 -16.67 -0.87
N VAL A 255 8.90 -15.49 -1.45
CA VAL A 255 9.57 -15.30 -2.74
C VAL A 255 11.02 -14.83 -2.53
N GLY A 256 11.86 -14.92 -3.56
CA GLY A 256 13.28 -14.59 -3.49
C GLY A 256 13.61 -13.10 -3.33
N LEU A 257 12.64 -12.26 -2.95
CA LEU A 257 12.82 -10.84 -2.72
C LEU A 257 12.90 -10.52 -1.22
N PRO A 258 13.89 -9.72 -0.80
CA PRO A 258 14.00 -9.28 0.58
C PRO A 258 12.85 -8.34 0.96
N ASN A 259 12.50 -8.31 2.26
CA ASN A 259 11.58 -7.34 2.82
C ASN A 259 12.00 -6.95 4.23
N ASN A 260 11.92 -5.66 4.52
CA ASN A 260 12.26 -5.05 5.80
C ASN A 260 11.05 -4.80 6.69
N ASN A 261 9.94 -5.50 6.43
CA ASN A 261 8.65 -5.25 7.03
C ASN A 261 8.12 -3.82 6.74
N SER A 262 8.33 -3.35 5.52
CA SER A 262 7.72 -2.13 4.99
C SER A 262 6.75 -2.44 3.87
N GLY A 263 5.73 -1.60 3.71
CA GLY A 263 4.73 -1.74 2.65
C GLY A 263 5.36 -1.65 1.26
N VAL A 264 4.81 -2.44 0.34
CA VAL A 264 5.18 -2.46 -1.08
C VAL A 264 3.95 -2.23 -1.95
N ASP A 265 4.14 -1.91 -3.21
CA ASP A 265 3.06 -1.91 -4.20
C ASP A 265 3.59 -2.30 -5.57
N LEU A 266 2.75 -2.91 -6.38
CA LEU A 266 3.08 -3.33 -7.73
C LEU A 266 1.97 -3.00 -8.73
N VAL A 267 2.33 -3.02 -10.02
CA VAL A 267 1.39 -2.92 -11.13
C VAL A 267 1.67 -3.98 -12.18
N HIS A 268 0.61 -4.57 -12.74
CA HIS A 268 0.66 -5.50 -13.85
C HIS A 268 0.45 -4.76 -15.18
N LEU A 269 1.35 -4.98 -16.13
CA LEU A 269 1.37 -4.33 -17.44
C LEU A 269 0.96 -5.27 -18.58
N GLY A 270 0.34 -6.39 -18.24
CA GLY A 270 -0.02 -7.43 -19.20
C GLY A 270 1.15 -8.34 -19.58
N ALA A 271 0.82 -9.51 -20.16
CA ALA A 271 1.79 -10.52 -20.62
C ALA A 271 2.84 -10.91 -19.56
N GLY A 272 2.44 -11.03 -18.30
CA GLY A 272 3.30 -11.41 -17.20
C GLY A 272 4.31 -10.34 -16.76
N ARG A 273 4.20 -9.11 -17.28
CA ARG A 273 5.08 -8.00 -16.90
C ARG A 273 4.57 -7.32 -15.63
N LEU A 274 5.42 -7.22 -14.62
CA LEU A 274 5.15 -6.56 -13.35
C LEU A 274 6.21 -5.51 -13.06
N VAL A 275 5.80 -4.44 -12.40
CA VAL A 275 6.70 -3.43 -11.82
C VAL A 275 6.37 -3.30 -10.34
N LEU A 276 7.37 -3.52 -9.50
CA LEU A 276 7.29 -3.49 -8.04
C LEU A 276 8.11 -2.32 -7.50
N VAL A 277 7.55 -1.60 -6.52
CA VAL A 277 8.29 -0.59 -5.74
C VAL A 277 8.38 -1.07 -4.30
N TYR A 278 9.60 -1.15 -3.76
CA TYR A 278 9.86 -1.76 -2.45
C TYR A 278 11.21 -1.29 -1.86
N ASN A 279 11.46 -1.65 -0.61
CA ASN A 279 12.77 -1.52 0.00
C ASN A 279 13.50 -2.87 -0.11
N PRO A 280 14.57 -3.02 -0.92
CA PRO A 280 15.30 -4.27 -1.10
C PRO A 280 16.25 -4.56 0.08
N VAL A 281 15.69 -4.63 1.27
CA VAL A 281 16.42 -4.86 2.53
C VAL A 281 15.75 -6.01 3.27
N THR A 282 16.52 -7.00 3.70
CA THR A 282 15.99 -8.10 4.50
C THR A 282 15.98 -7.76 5.99
N GLY A 283 15.03 -8.33 6.73
CA GLY A 283 14.94 -8.20 8.18
C GLY A 283 13.62 -7.58 8.64
N ASN A 284 13.23 -7.88 9.88
CA ASN A 284 12.04 -7.29 10.47
C ASN A 284 12.38 -5.91 11.05
N TRP A 285 11.53 -4.89 10.75
CA TRP A 285 11.74 -3.51 11.22
C TRP A 285 13.10 -2.92 10.87
N HIS A 286 13.65 -3.30 9.72
CA HIS A 286 14.95 -2.81 9.25
C HIS A 286 14.79 -1.43 8.56
N ARG A 287 15.92 -0.78 8.28
CA ARG A 287 15.98 0.53 7.61
C ARG A 287 15.10 0.59 6.36
N ARG A 288 14.52 1.78 6.10
CA ARG A 288 13.62 2.03 4.97
C ARG A 288 14.32 2.78 3.82
N TYR A 289 15.55 2.39 3.56
CA TYR A 289 16.33 2.79 2.39
C TYR A 289 17.30 1.66 2.00
N PRO A 290 17.63 1.54 0.70
CA PRO A 290 17.11 2.29 -0.44
C PRO A 290 15.63 2.01 -0.71
N LEU A 291 14.99 2.88 -1.53
CA LEU A 291 13.72 2.60 -2.18
C LEU A 291 13.98 2.32 -3.65
N ALA A 292 13.58 1.17 -4.14
CA ALA A 292 13.92 0.69 -5.48
C ALA A 292 12.69 0.22 -6.26
N VAL A 293 12.87 0.14 -7.57
CA VAL A 293 11.93 -0.45 -8.51
C VAL A 293 12.55 -1.71 -9.10
N ALA A 294 11.81 -2.82 -9.02
CA ALA A 294 12.15 -4.06 -9.70
C ALA A 294 11.10 -4.40 -10.76
N CYS A 295 11.52 -5.10 -11.81
CA CYS A 295 10.66 -5.56 -12.88
C CYS A 295 10.72 -7.08 -13.02
N SER A 296 9.58 -7.67 -13.38
CA SER A 296 9.45 -9.07 -13.80
C SER A 296 8.85 -9.13 -15.20
N THR A 297 9.19 -10.18 -15.96
CA THR A 297 8.60 -10.50 -17.27
C THR A 297 7.93 -11.86 -17.30
N ASP A 298 7.89 -12.56 -16.19
CA ASP A 298 7.42 -13.94 -16.05
C ASP A 298 6.45 -14.10 -14.87
N ASN A 299 5.57 -13.12 -14.68
CA ASN A 299 4.53 -13.10 -13.66
C ASN A 299 5.07 -13.18 -12.22
N GLY A 300 6.24 -12.56 -11.98
CA GLY A 300 6.82 -12.45 -10.64
C GLY A 300 7.63 -13.67 -10.19
N GLU A 301 7.98 -14.58 -11.11
CA GLU A 301 8.88 -15.71 -10.80
C GLU A 301 10.34 -15.23 -10.65
N HIS A 302 10.77 -14.32 -11.55
CA HIS A 302 12.09 -13.69 -11.46
C HIS A 302 11.96 -12.17 -11.53
N TRP A 303 12.82 -11.52 -10.75
CA TRP A 303 12.84 -10.07 -10.65
C TRP A 303 14.24 -9.52 -10.95
N GLN A 304 14.27 -8.35 -11.58
CA GLN A 304 15.50 -7.62 -11.89
C GLN A 304 15.36 -6.18 -11.42
N ASP A 305 16.40 -5.66 -10.77
CA ASP A 305 16.47 -4.25 -10.42
C ASP A 305 16.41 -3.38 -11.68
N ALA A 306 15.51 -2.41 -11.67
CA ALA A 306 15.25 -1.54 -12.81
C ALA A 306 15.65 -0.09 -12.56
N LEU A 307 15.49 0.39 -11.31
CA LEU A 307 15.75 1.77 -10.93
C LEU A 307 15.88 1.89 -9.40
N CYS A 308 16.77 2.75 -8.91
CA CYS A 308 16.79 3.20 -7.52
C CYS A 308 16.15 4.60 -7.46
N LEU A 309 15.10 4.77 -6.66
CA LEU A 309 14.41 6.05 -6.47
C LEU A 309 15.08 6.89 -5.39
N GLU A 310 15.46 6.26 -4.28
CA GLU A 310 16.11 6.90 -3.13
C GLU A 310 17.22 5.98 -2.61
N GLN A 311 18.42 6.50 -2.44
CA GLN A 311 19.60 5.72 -2.02
C GLN A 311 20.16 6.18 -0.69
N GLU A 312 20.05 7.46 -0.36
CA GLU A 312 20.62 8.04 0.84
C GLU A 312 19.88 7.60 2.11
N PRO A 313 20.53 7.63 3.27
CA PRO A 313 19.88 7.35 4.54
C PRO A 313 18.64 8.19 4.79
N GLY A 314 17.52 7.53 5.16
CA GLY A 314 16.24 8.19 5.39
C GLY A 314 15.11 7.19 5.57
N GLU A 315 13.88 7.69 5.65
CA GLU A 315 12.67 6.88 5.56
C GLU A 315 11.96 7.13 4.24
N PHE A 316 12.10 6.18 3.32
CA PHE A 316 11.42 6.18 2.02
C PHE A 316 10.59 4.89 1.92
N SER A 317 9.30 5.01 2.11
CA SER A 317 8.47 3.83 2.36
C SER A 317 7.04 3.98 1.89
N TYR A 318 6.28 2.90 1.95
CA TYR A 318 4.86 2.85 1.60
C TYR A 318 4.58 3.41 0.20
N PRO A 319 5.26 2.89 -0.82
CA PRO A 319 5.00 3.33 -2.19
C PRO A 319 3.60 2.95 -2.64
N ALA A 320 3.04 3.75 -3.55
CA ALA A 320 1.92 3.39 -4.40
C ALA A 320 2.35 3.54 -5.85
N ILE A 321 1.93 2.62 -6.71
CA ILE A 321 2.23 2.65 -8.14
C ILE A 321 1.00 2.35 -8.97
N ILE A 322 0.78 3.12 -10.04
CA ILE A 322 -0.23 2.85 -11.07
C ILE A 322 0.39 3.03 -12.45
N ALA A 323 -0.24 2.45 -13.47
CA ALA A 323 0.09 2.69 -14.87
C ALA A 323 -1.04 3.50 -15.54
N ASP A 324 -0.66 4.51 -16.31
CA ASP A 324 -1.55 5.28 -17.17
C ASP A 324 -0.86 5.43 -18.54
N GLY A 325 -1.32 4.68 -19.53
CA GLY A 325 -0.63 4.51 -20.80
C GLY A 325 0.79 3.98 -20.60
N ASP A 326 1.79 4.70 -21.16
CA ASP A 326 3.20 4.33 -21.05
C ASP A 326 3.89 4.91 -19.80
N THR A 327 3.15 5.62 -18.97
CA THR A 327 3.69 6.27 -17.76
C THR A 327 3.31 5.46 -16.51
N LEU A 328 4.29 5.24 -15.66
CA LEU A 328 4.11 4.73 -14.31
C LEU A 328 4.15 5.91 -13.34
N HIS A 329 3.10 6.07 -12.57
CA HIS A 329 3.01 7.08 -11.52
C HIS A 329 3.30 6.42 -10.18
N VAL A 330 4.33 6.89 -9.49
CA VAL A 330 4.77 6.37 -8.19
C VAL A 330 4.65 7.49 -7.16
N THR A 331 4.08 7.18 -6.01
CA THR A 331 4.14 8.05 -4.83
C THR A 331 4.70 7.30 -3.64
N TYR A 332 5.38 7.97 -2.72
CA TYR A 332 5.91 7.36 -1.50
C TYR A 332 6.11 8.39 -0.40
N THR A 333 6.16 7.92 0.83
CA THR A 333 6.50 8.74 2.01
C THR A 333 7.98 9.11 1.97
N TRP A 334 8.28 10.38 2.17
CA TRP A 334 9.63 10.93 2.29
C TRP A 334 9.83 11.47 3.71
N ASN A 335 10.62 10.75 4.50
CA ASN A 335 11.00 11.11 5.88
C ASN A 335 9.83 11.51 6.79
N ARG A 336 8.63 11.00 6.52
CA ARG A 336 7.39 11.38 7.19
C ARG A 336 7.07 12.89 7.15
N LYS A 337 7.75 13.63 6.30
CA LYS A 337 7.62 15.10 6.15
C LYS A 337 6.93 15.49 4.86
N ASN A 338 7.01 14.64 3.84
CA ASN A 338 6.42 14.92 2.54
C ASN A 338 5.99 13.63 1.83
N ILE A 339 5.22 13.77 0.78
CA ILE A 339 4.97 12.73 -0.21
C ILE A 339 5.74 13.11 -1.46
N VAL A 340 6.53 12.19 -2.00
CA VAL A 340 7.19 12.36 -3.29
C VAL A 340 6.36 11.68 -4.38
N TYR A 341 6.28 12.32 -5.52
CA TYR A 341 5.74 11.80 -6.76
C TYR A 341 6.86 11.63 -7.78
N CYS A 342 6.86 10.48 -8.46
CA CYS A 342 7.72 10.21 -9.62
C CYS A 342 6.88 9.72 -10.80
N ALA A 343 7.17 10.26 -11.99
CA ALA A 343 6.75 9.68 -13.26
C ALA A 343 7.89 8.89 -13.85
N LEU A 344 7.64 7.62 -14.20
CA LEU A 344 8.63 6.72 -14.79
C LEU A 344 8.15 6.26 -16.17
N ILE A 345 9.08 6.07 -17.09
CA ILE A 345 8.84 5.47 -18.40
C ILE A 345 9.85 4.36 -18.67
N PHE A 346 9.50 3.41 -19.53
CA PHE A 346 10.47 2.45 -20.03
C PHE A 346 11.43 3.13 -20.97
N SER A 347 12.74 2.97 -20.72
CA SER A 347 13.78 3.37 -21.67
C SER A 347 13.83 2.33 -22.79
N GLY A 348 13.74 2.78 -24.02
CA GLY A 348 13.89 1.94 -25.21
C GLY A 348 15.25 1.25 -25.32
#